data_3381e6c299ab42812841eabe6ab766e2
#
_entry.id   3381e6c299ab42812841eabe6ab766e2
#
_cell.length_a   1.000
_cell.length_b   1.000
_cell.length_c   1.000
_cell.angle_alpha   90.00
_cell.angle_beta   90.00
_cell.angle_gamma   90.00
#
_symmetry.space_group_name_H-M   'P 1'
#
loop_
_entity.id
_entity.type
_entity.pdbx_description
1 polymer ?
#
loop_
_entity_poly.entity_id
_entity_poly.type
_entity_poly.pdbx_seq_one_letter_code
_entity_poly.pdbx_strand_id
1 'polypeptide(L)'
;MVEYSAPTVYELKGDFSIDDARNLKQAAPKIYCTLADNTVMRFGAYSVKDPDSGVTLVAISGEENKLQDEYARMRETSNQLTFDDRVVKHEFSRHFFLLKRLELNLEFHVVSKEPIKKMVLIEKHYFKDKLLSEFEFPFPFCMAGSTNTWQYTYELP
;
A
#
# COMPACT_ATOMS: atom_id res chain seq x y z
N MET A 1 -17.53 -0.95 -19.41
CA MET A 1 -16.39 -0.05 -19.14
C MET A 1 -16.89 1.01 -18.19
N VAL A 2 -16.48 0.98 -16.93
CA VAL A 2 -16.86 2.03 -15.97
C VAL A 2 -15.76 3.07 -16.09
N GLU A 3 -16.05 4.23 -16.64
CA GLU A 3 -15.13 5.36 -16.63
C GLU A 3 -14.89 5.78 -15.19
N TYR A 4 -13.67 5.55 -14.73
CA TYR A 4 -13.18 6.11 -13.49
C TYR A 4 -12.80 7.56 -13.78
N SER A 5 -13.67 8.50 -13.44
CA SER A 5 -13.29 9.92 -13.43
C SER A 5 -12.33 10.13 -12.28
N ALA A 6 -11.05 10.30 -12.59
CA ALA A 6 -10.05 10.64 -11.60
C ALA A 6 -10.43 11.95 -10.90
N PRO A 7 -10.50 11.99 -9.59
CA PRO A 7 -10.75 13.24 -8.88
C PRO A 7 -9.53 14.15 -8.99
N THR A 8 -9.77 15.40 -9.29
CA THR A 8 -8.83 16.32 -9.90
C THR A 8 -7.80 16.94 -8.97
N VAL A 9 -7.97 16.95 -7.69
CA VAL A 9 -6.98 17.42 -6.70
C VAL A 9 -7.35 16.87 -5.33
N TYR A 10 -6.39 16.25 -4.65
CA TYR A 10 -6.57 15.79 -3.27
C TYR A 10 -5.93 16.79 -2.32
N GLU A 11 -6.72 17.28 -1.37
CA GLU A 11 -6.15 17.97 -0.21
C GLU A 11 -5.47 16.94 0.69
N LEU A 12 -4.22 17.20 1.04
CA LEU A 12 -3.52 16.45 2.07
C LEU A 12 -4.17 16.77 3.42
N LYS A 13 -4.55 15.72 4.15
CA LYS A 13 -4.98 15.89 5.53
C LYS A 13 -3.71 15.88 6.39
N GLY A 14 -3.44 16.97 7.12
CA GLY A 14 -2.30 17.07 8.03
C GLY A 14 -2.30 15.92 9.04
N ASP A 15 -3.02 15.96 10.08
CA ASP A 15 -2.96 14.97 11.15
C ASP A 15 -3.91 13.77 10.90
N PHE A 16 -3.40 12.71 10.27
CA PHE A 16 -4.13 11.46 10.09
C PHE A 16 -3.66 10.43 11.12
N SER A 17 -4.56 10.04 12.01
CA SER A 17 -4.26 9.11 13.09
C SER A 17 -4.54 7.66 12.73
N ILE A 18 -4.05 6.72 13.55
CA ILE A 18 -4.36 5.30 13.42
C ILE A 18 -5.87 5.03 13.57
N ASP A 19 -6.56 5.80 14.41
CA ASP A 19 -8.00 5.65 14.60
C ASP A 19 -8.78 6.19 13.39
N ASP A 20 -8.28 7.22 12.71
CA ASP A 20 -8.83 7.64 11.41
C ASP A 20 -8.71 6.50 10.40
N ALA A 21 -7.55 5.83 10.31
CA ALA A 21 -7.36 4.70 9.42
C ALA A 21 -8.30 3.52 9.75
N ARG A 22 -8.45 3.19 11.03
CA ARG A 22 -9.38 2.14 11.49
C ARG A 22 -10.83 2.46 11.16
N ASN A 23 -11.21 3.72 11.22
CA ASN A 23 -12.58 4.17 11.00
C ASN A 23 -12.96 4.37 9.53
N LEU A 24 -12.03 4.25 8.58
CA LEU A 24 -12.33 4.32 7.15
C LEU A 24 -13.26 3.17 6.73
N LYS A 25 -14.48 3.50 6.33
CA LYS A 25 -15.48 2.53 5.83
C LYS A 25 -15.59 2.51 4.30
N GLN A 26 -14.98 3.46 3.64
CA GLN A 26 -14.91 3.58 2.19
C GLN A 26 -13.45 3.69 1.77
N ALA A 27 -13.15 3.36 0.50
CA ALA A 27 -11.83 3.61 -0.06
C ALA A 27 -11.42 5.07 0.16
N ALA A 28 -10.16 5.29 0.53
CA ALA A 28 -9.69 6.62 0.88
C ALA A 28 -9.92 7.62 -0.26
N PRO A 29 -10.72 8.66 -0.06
CA PRO A 29 -10.97 9.66 -1.11
C PRO A 29 -9.82 10.65 -1.27
N LYS A 30 -8.83 10.58 -0.38
CA LYS A 30 -7.71 11.52 -0.28
C LYS A 30 -6.41 10.78 -0.04
N ILE A 31 -5.31 11.42 -0.40
CA ILE A 31 -3.97 11.03 0.05
C ILE A 31 -3.79 11.57 1.48
N TYR A 32 -3.46 10.68 2.42
CA TYR A 32 -3.29 11.05 3.83
C TYR A 32 -1.84 11.28 4.24
N CYS A 33 -0.89 10.89 3.39
CA CYS A 33 0.53 11.16 3.60
C CYS A 33 1.20 11.50 2.28
N THR A 34 2.27 12.28 2.34
CA THR A 34 3.12 12.61 1.19
C THR A 34 4.28 11.63 1.09
N LEU A 35 5.03 11.68 -0.02
CA LEU A 35 6.29 10.95 -0.10
C LEU A 35 7.36 11.52 0.82
N ALA A 36 7.26 12.79 1.20
CA ALA A 36 8.12 13.39 2.21
C ALA A 36 7.99 12.66 3.57
N ASP A 37 6.83 12.07 3.85
CA ASP A 37 6.58 11.28 5.05
C ASP A 37 7.29 9.91 5.03
N ASN A 38 7.87 9.49 3.90
CA ASN A 38 8.72 8.30 3.77
C ASN A 38 10.09 8.47 4.46
N THR A 39 10.23 9.44 5.35
CA THR A 39 11.42 9.64 6.19
C THR A 39 11.60 8.57 7.26
N VAL A 40 10.55 7.84 7.58
CA VAL A 40 10.55 6.77 8.58
C VAL A 40 10.72 5.41 7.93
N MET A 41 9.99 5.13 6.85
CA MET A 41 9.94 3.84 6.19
C MET A 41 9.72 4.01 4.68
N ARG A 42 10.28 3.08 3.89
CA ARG A 42 10.03 2.97 2.45
C ARG A 42 9.62 1.56 2.11
N PHE A 43 8.71 1.42 1.17
CA PHE A 43 8.37 0.13 0.59
C PHE A 43 9.39 -0.25 -0.50
N GLY A 44 9.73 -1.54 -0.53
CA GLY A 44 10.57 -2.16 -1.53
C GLY A 44 9.75 -3.02 -2.50
N ALA A 45 10.18 -4.27 -2.68
CA ALA A 45 9.49 -5.21 -3.54
C ALA A 45 8.11 -5.60 -2.98
N TYR A 46 7.17 -5.84 -3.89
CA TYR A 46 5.82 -6.30 -3.56
C TYR A 46 5.40 -7.39 -4.53
N SER A 47 4.80 -8.46 -4.02
CA SER A 47 4.21 -9.47 -4.88
C SER A 47 2.95 -10.09 -4.29
N VAL A 48 2.05 -10.49 -5.16
CA VAL A 48 0.86 -11.27 -4.84
C VAL A 48 0.95 -12.59 -5.60
N LYS A 49 0.74 -13.71 -4.90
CA LYS A 49 0.81 -15.06 -5.46
C LYS A 49 -0.44 -15.84 -5.14
N ASP A 50 -0.75 -16.80 -5.99
CA ASP A 50 -1.62 -17.91 -5.63
C ASP A 50 -0.77 -18.98 -4.91
N PRO A 51 -0.94 -19.19 -3.60
CA PRO A 51 -0.14 -20.16 -2.85
C PRO A 51 -0.44 -21.62 -3.24
N ASP A 52 -1.60 -21.89 -3.83
CA ASP A 52 -2.00 -23.24 -4.24
C ASP A 52 -1.32 -23.69 -5.55
N SER A 53 -1.18 -22.79 -6.49
CA SER A 53 -0.50 -23.08 -7.78
C SER A 53 0.95 -22.58 -7.84
N GLY A 54 1.36 -21.70 -6.92
CA GLY A 54 2.65 -21.02 -6.93
C GLY A 54 2.78 -19.92 -7.99
N VAL A 55 1.69 -19.59 -8.69
CA VAL A 55 1.71 -18.57 -9.75
C VAL A 55 1.77 -17.18 -9.14
N THR A 56 2.70 -16.36 -9.59
CA THR A 56 2.78 -14.95 -9.27
C THR A 56 1.77 -14.17 -10.12
N LEU A 57 0.82 -13.53 -9.46
CA LEU A 57 -0.24 -12.73 -10.09
C LEU A 57 0.23 -11.30 -10.35
N VAL A 58 1.00 -10.76 -9.43
CA VAL A 58 1.57 -9.41 -9.45
C VAL A 58 2.96 -9.45 -8.86
N ALA A 59 3.88 -8.73 -9.46
CA ALA A 59 5.18 -8.45 -8.88
C ALA A 59 5.63 -7.03 -9.26
N ILE A 60 6.10 -6.29 -8.28
CA ILE A 60 6.73 -4.99 -8.44
C ILE A 60 8.11 -5.08 -7.82
N SER A 61 9.14 -4.74 -8.57
CA SER A 61 10.50 -4.74 -8.06
C SER A 61 10.75 -3.53 -7.13
N GLY A 62 11.71 -3.65 -6.24
CA GLY A 62 12.12 -2.53 -5.40
C GLY A 62 12.68 -1.35 -6.20
N GLU A 63 13.27 -1.61 -7.38
CA GLU A 63 13.76 -0.56 -8.27
C GLU A 63 12.61 0.22 -8.94
N GLU A 64 11.53 -0.46 -9.35
CA GLU A 64 10.34 0.20 -9.88
C GLU A 64 9.68 1.09 -8.83
N ASN A 65 9.61 0.64 -7.58
CA ASN A 65 9.12 1.46 -6.48
C ASN A 65 10.00 2.68 -6.22
N LYS A 66 11.34 2.56 -6.32
CA LYS A 66 12.24 3.72 -6.19
C LYS A 66 12.02 4.75 -7.28
N LEU A 67 11.84 4.31 -8.52
CA LEU A 67 11.56 5.21 -9.65
C LEU A 67 10.23 5.94 -9.46
N GLN A 68 9.19 5.24 -9.02
CA GLN A 68 7.91 5.86 -8.69
C GLN A 68 8.05 6.90 -7.58
N ASP A 69 8.81 6.59 -6.52
CA ASP A 69 9.11 7.52 -5.43
C ASP A 69 9.86 8.77 -5.91
N GLU A 70 10.81 8.63 -6.83
CA GLU A 70 11.55 9.77 -7.40
C GLU A 70 10.67 10.66 -8.26
N TYR A 71 9.85 10.06 -9.13
CA TYR A 71 8.90 10.81 -9.97
C TYR A 71 7.87 11.56 -9.13
N ALA A 72 7.36 10.91 -8.11
CA ALA A 72 6.37 11.54 -7.25
C ALA A 72 6.98 12.68 -6.43
N ARG A 73 8.23 12.56 -5.93
CA ARG A 73 8.94 13.67 -5.27
C ARG A 73 9.17 14.88 -6.19
N MET A 74 9.48 14.63 -7.47
CA MET A 74 9.59 15.72 -8.44
C MET A 74 8.27 16.46 -8.61
N ARG A 75 7.14 15.76 -8.55
CA ARG A 75 5.80 16.35 -8.62
C ARG A 75 5.39 17.06 -7.33
N GLU A 76 5.75 16.52 -6.16
CA GLU A 76 5.53 17.20 -4.87
C GLU A 76 6.17 18.59 -4.83
N THR A 77 7.39 18.71 -5.36
CA THR A 77 8.10 20.00 -5.46
C THR A 77 7.39 21.00 -6.37
N SER A 78 6.57 20.53 -7.29
CA SER A 78 5.79 21.36 -8.21
C SER A 78 4.33 21.60 -7.77
N ASN A 79 3.92 21.19 -6.55
CA ASN A 79 2.54 21.20 -6.06
C ASN A 79 1.54 20.47 -6.98
N GLN A 80 1.99 19.44 -7.70
CA GLN A 80 1.19 18.67 -8.67
C GLN A 80 1.00 17.22 -8.26
N LEU A 81 0.95 16.92 -6.95
CA LEU A 81 0.62 15.58 -6.46
C LEU A 81 -0.76 15.15 -6.94
N THR A 82 -0.80 14.01 -7.62
CA THR A 82 -2.05 13.37 -8.02
C THR A 82 -2.28 12.10 -7.21
N PHE A 83 -3.52 11.65 -7.14
CA PHE A 83 -3.87 10.38 -6.50
C PHE A 83 -3.11 9.20 -7.13
N ASP A 84 -2.86 9.26 -8.42
CA ASP A 84 -2.16 8.20 -9.16
C ASP A 84 -0.72 7.98 -8.70
N ASP A 85 -0.11 8.95 -8.03
CA ASP A 85 1.25 8.83 -7.49
C ASP A 85 1.35 7.84 -6.31
N ARG A 86 0.21 7.49 -5.69
CA ARG A 86 0.10 6.54 -4.57
C ARG A 86 -0.73 5.30 -4.91
N VAL A 87 -1.12 5.15 -6.17
CA VAL A 87 -1.99 4.06 -6.61
C VAL A 87 -1.23 3.17 -7.57
N VAL A 88 -1.17 1.89 -7.24
CA VAL A 88 -0.73 0.84 -8.15
C VAL A 88 -1.96 0.15 -8.73
N LYS A 89 -2.10 0.18 -10.05
CA LYS A 89 -3.24 -0.41 -10.75
C LYS A 89 -2.84 -1.77 -11.33
N HIS A 90 -3.62 -2.79 -11.02
CA HIS A 90 -3.44 -4.12 -11.56
C HIS A 90 -4.72 -4.62 -12.21
N GLU A 91 -4.57 -5.30 -13.34
CA GLU A 91 -5.67 -5.98 -14.01
C GLU A 91 -5.52 -7.48 -13.79
N PHE A 92 -6.51 -8.09 -13.19
CA PHE A 92 -6.58 -9.52 -13.01
C PHE A 92 -7.52 -10.14 -14.04
N SER A 93 -7.16 -11.33 -14.53
CA SER A 93 -8.09 -12.12 -15.32
C SER A 93 -9.25 -12.60 -14.46
N ARG A 94 -10.36 -13.02 -15.12
CA ARG A 94 -11.51 -13.59 -14.40
C ARG A 94 -11.17 -14.82 -13.54
N HIS A 95 -10.05 -15.51 -13.79
CA HIS A 95 -9.59 -16.63 -12.96
C HIS A 95 -9.22 -16.21 -11.54
N PHE A 96 -8.94 -14.93 -11.31
CA PHE A 96 -8.72 -14.38 -9.97
C PHE A 96 -9.88 -14.69 -9.01
N PHE A 97 -11.13 -14.69 -9.51
CA PHE A 97 -12.31 -15.00 -8.71
C PHE A 97 -12.48 -16.49 -8.38
N LEU A 98 -11.63 -17.35 -8.92
CA LEU A 98 -11.60 -18.78 -8.59
C LEU A 98 -10.57 -19.11 -7.52
N LEU A 99 -9.74 -18.15 -7.14
CA LEU A 99 -8.74 -18.34 -6.12
C LEU A 99 -9.39 -18.43 -4.75
N LYS A 100 -8.85 -19.28 -3.91
CA LYS A 100 -9.30 -19.45 -2.52
C LYS A 100 -8.43 -18.68 -1.56
N ARG A 101 -7.17 -18.53 -1.88
CA ARG A 101 -6.17 -17.87 -1.03
C ARG A 101 -5.28 -16.97 -1.86
N LEU A 102 -4.75 -15.94 -1.21
CA LEU A 102 -3.70 -15.09 -1.75
C LEU A 102 -2.55 -15.02 -0.75
N GLU A 103 -1.34 -15.12 -1.25
CA GLU A 103 -0.12 -14.84 -0.52
C GLU A 103 0.41 -13.49 -0.95
N LEU A 104 0.60 -12.61 0.02
CA LEU A 104 1.13 -11.27 -0.17
C LEU A 104 2.53 -11.22 0.44
N ASN A 105 3.49 -10.70 -0.32
CA ASN A 105 4.85 -10.46 0.14
C ASN A 105 5.16 -8.99 -0.04
N LEU A 106 5.63 -8.35 1.02
CA LEU A 106 5.98 -6.94 1.05
C LEU A 106 7.35 -6.76 1.68
N GLU A 107 8.25 -6.14 0.95
CA GLU A 107 9.52 -5.66 1.50
C GLU A 107 9.36 -4.21 1.94
N PHE A 108 9.92 -3.89 3.11
CA PHE A 108 10.01 -2.51 3.57
C PHE A 108 11.36 -2.25 4.25
N HIS A 109 11.84 -1.02 4.10
CA HIS A 109 13.10 -0.55 4.64
C HIS A 109 12.86 0.56 5.67
N VAL A 110 13.42 0.40 6.87
CA VAL A 110 13.37 1.40 7.94
C VAL A 110 14.44 2.44 7.68
N VAL A 111 14.05 3.63 7.23
CA VAL A 111 14.94 4.74 6.90
C VAL A 111 15.31 5.56 8.14
N SER A 112 14.46 5.54 9.15
CA SER A 112 14.68 6.25 10.42
C SER A 112 16.01 5.87 11.06
N LYS A 113 16.68 6.84 11.68
CA LYS A 113 17.88 6.61 12.51
C LYS A 113 17.55 5.96 13.85
N GLU A 114 16.30 6.06 14.29
CA GLU A 114 15.80 5.45 15.50
C GLU A 114 14.95 4.23 15.16
N PRO A 115 14.95 3.19 16.02
CA PRO A 115 14.10 2.02 15.81
C PRO A 115 12.62 2.39 15.93
N ILE A 116 11.78 1.77 15.12
CA ILE A 116 10.33 1.89 15.24
C ILE A 116 9.86 0.91 16.32
N LYS A 117 9.33 1.44 17.43
CA LYS A 117 8.91 0.63 18.59
C LYS A 117 7.49 0.08 18.48
N LYS A 118 6.66 0.71 17.67
CA LYS A 118 5.28 0.28 17.44
C LYS A 118 4.89 0.70 16.03
N MET A 119 4.73 -0.27 15.14
CA MET A 119 4.19 -0.07 13.82
C MET A 119 2.95 -0.94 13.66
N VAL A 120 1.96 -0.43 12.99
CA VAL A 120 0.76 -1.18 12.61
C VAL A 120 0.53 -0.99 11.12
N LEU A 121 0.46 -2.09 10.40
CA LEU A 121 -0.01 -2.11 9.02
C LEU A 121 -1.51 -2.43 9.03
N ILE A 122 -2.30 -1.55 8.44
CA ILE A 122 -3.73 -1.74 8.27
C ILE A 122 -4.01 -1.92 6.78
N GLU A 123 -4.54 -3.07 6.41
CA GLU A 123 -4.93 -3.41 5.06
C GLU A 123 -6.45 -3.51 4.97
N LYS A 124 -7.05 -2.78 4.05
CA LYS A 124 -8.50 -2.78 3.84
C LYS A 124 -8.81 -3.05 2.38
N HIS A 125 -9.68 -4.02 2.17
CA HIS A 125 -10.15 -4.38 0.84
C HIS A 125 -11.55 -3.82 0.62
N TYR A 126 -11.73 -3.15 -0.50
CA TYR A 126 -13.01 -2.56 -0.89
C TYR A 126 -13.46 -3.08 -2.24
N PHE A 127 -14.75 -3.27 -2.38
CA PHE A 127 -15.39 -3.43 -3.68
C PHE A 127 -16.37 -2.28 -3.87
N LYS A 128 -16.10 -1.43 -4.84
CA LYS A 128 -16.75 -0.12 -4.97
C LYS A 128 -16.62 0.64 -3.64
N ASP A 129 -17.75 1.04 -3.04
CA ASP A 129 -17.77 1.78 -1.78
C ASP A 129 -17.97 0.89 -0.54
N LYS A 130 -17.91 -0.43 -0.71
CA LYS A 130 -18.17 -1.38 0.38
C LYS A 130 -16.86 -1.99 0.88
N LEU A 131 -16.58 -1.87 2.17
CA LEU A 131 -15.52 -2.61 2.84
C LEU A 131 -15.85 -4.10 2.85
N LEU A 132 -14.97 -4.94 2.30
CA LEU A 132 -15.10 -6.39 2.26
C LEU A 132 -14.35 -7.06 3.41
N SER A 133 -13.12 -6.65 3.64
CA SER A 133 -12.26 -7.21 4.68
C SER A 133 -11.28 -6.15 5.20
N GLU A 134 -10.84 -6.37 6.42
CA GLU A 134 -9.87 -5.53 7.11
C GLU A 134 -8.91 -6.43 7.90
N PHE A 135 -7.63 -6.15 7.79
CA PHE A 135 -6.57 -6.84 8.48
C PHE A 135 -5.68 -5.82 9.19
N GLU A 136 -5.23 -6.16 10.37
CA GLU A 136 -4.33 -5.33 11.15
C GLU A 136 -3.13 -6.18 11.60
N PHE A 137 -1.91 -5.73 11.27
CA PHE A 137 -0.68 -6.43 11.56
C PHE A 137 0.21 -5.56 12.44
N PRO A 138 0.34 -5.90 13.72
CA PRO A 138 1.23 -5.19 14.63
C PRO A 138 2.67 -5.65 14.45
N PHE A 139 3.58 -4.71 14.32
CA PHE A 139 5.02 -4.92 14.36
C PHE A 139 5.56 -4.27 15.65
N PRO A 140 5.90 -5.05 16.67
CA PRO A 140 6.28 -4.51 17.97
C PRO A 140 7.61 -3.76 17.93
N PHE A 141 8.49 -4.13 16.99
CA PHE A 141 9.81 -3.54 16.85
C PHE A 141 10.35 -3.72 15.43
N CYS A 142 10.87 -2.62 14.83
CA CYS A 142 11.64 -2.66 13.60
C CYS A 142 12.96 -1.91 13.82
N MET A 143 14.07 -2.56 13.53
CA MET A 143 15.41 -2.01 13.75
C MET A 143 15.70 -0.87 12.77
N ALA A 144 16.36 0.19 13.25
CA ALA A 144 16.82 1.28 12.42
C ALA A 144 17.73 0.76 11.28
N GLY A 145 17.53 1.25 10.06
CA GLY A 145 18.33 0.86 8.89
C GLY A 145 18.11 -0.57 8.40
N SER A 146 17.14 -1.32 8.96
CA SER A 146 16.88 -2.70 8.54
C SER A 146 15.98 -2.76 7.31
N THR A 147 16.18 -3.79 6.49
CA THR A 147 15.23 -4.23 5.48
C THR A 147 14.49 -5.45 6.00
N ASN A 148 13.19 -5.43 5.91
CA ASN A 148 12.30 -6.47 6.44
C ASN A 148 11.41 -6.98 5.32
N THR A 149 11.11 -8.27 5.35
CA THR A 149 10.12 -8.88 4.48
C THR A 149 8.95 -9.36 5.33
N TRP A 150 7.76 -8.95 4.94
CA TRP A 150 6.53 -9.39 5.55
C TRP A 150 5.76 -10.26 4.55
N GLN A 151 5.31 -11.42 5.01
CA GLN A 151 4.55 -12.37 4.23
C GLN A 151 3.27 -12.73 4.96
N TYR A 152 2.18 -12.70 4.26
CA TYR A 152 0.88 -13.05 4.79
C TYR A 152 0.03 -13.77 3.75
N THR A 153 -0.70 -14.82 4.21
CA THR A 153 -1.68 -15.54 3.40
C THR A 153 -3.06 -15.32 3.97
N TYR A 154 -4.02 -14.93 3.15
CA TYR A 154 -5.41 -14.75 3.54
C TYR A 154 -6.35 -15.50 2.59
N GLU A 155 -7.49 -15.92 3.15
CA GLU A 155 -8.55 -16.58 2.41
C GLU A 155 -9.45 -15.54 1.75
N LEU A 156 -9.80 -15.80 0.49
CA LEU A 156 -10.78 -15.00 -0.23
C LEU A 156 -12.20 -15.47 0.14
N PRO A 157 -13.17 -14.53 0.23
CA PRO A 157 -14.56 -14.86 0.59
C PRO A 157 -15.27 -15.73 -0.44
#